data_7b5809a32e76adf5d4b90f44b93b393e
#
_entry.id   7b5809a32e76adf5d4b90f44b93b393e
#
_cell.length_a   1.000
_cell.length_b   1.000
_cell.length_c   1.000
_cell.angle_alpha   90.00
_cell.angle_beta   90.00
_cell.angle_gamma   90.00
#
_symmetry.space_group_name_H-M   'P 1'
#
loop_
_entity.id
_entity.type
_entity.pdbx_description
1 polymer ?
#
loop_
_entity_poly.entity_id
_entity_poly.type
_entity_poly.pdbx_seq_one_letter_code
_entity_poly.pdbx_strand_id
1 'polypeptide(L)' 'APAGAAERLRELEALRAQGLITEEEYAQKRQEILSEL' A
#
# COMPACT_ATOMS: atom_id res chain seq x y z
N ALA A 1 15.92 -4.67 -8.31
CA ALA A 1 14.95 -5.70 -8.02
C ALA A 1 13.61 -5.06 -7.63
N PRO A 2 12.48 -5.68 -7.97
CA PRO A 2 11.20 -5.13 -7.58
C PRO A 2 11.03 -5.14 -6.07
N ALA A 3 10.32 -4.16 -5.56
CA ALA A 3 10.05 -4.08 -4.13
C ALA A 3 9.18 -5.25 -3.71
N GLY A 4 9.48 -5.86 -2.56
CA GLY A 4 8.64 -6.89 -2.00
C GLY A 4 7.34 -6.32 -1.46
N ALA A 5 6.43 -7.21 -1.06
CA ALA A 5 5.13 -6.80 -0.55
C ALA A 5 5.27 -5.89 0.68
N ALA A 6 6.22 -6.18 1.56
CA ALA A 6 6.44 -5.36 2.76
C ALA A 6 6.85 -3.93 2.38
N GLU A 7 7.70 -3.80 1.39
CA GLU A 7 8.12 -2.48 0.92
C GLU A 7 6.96 -1.70 0.35
N ARG A 8 6.14 -2.36 -0.46
CA ARG A 8 4.98 -1.72 -1.06
C ARG A 8 3.96 -1.30 -0.01
N LEU A 9 3.80 -2.11 1.03
CA LEU A 9 2.91 -1.76 2.12
C LEU A 9 3.41 -0.52 2.87
N ARG A 10 4.72 -0.40 3.05
CA ARG A 10 5.29 0.78 3.69
C ARG A 10 5.08 2.04 2.86
N GLU A 11 5.26 1.92 1.55
CA GLU A 11 5.02 3.05 0.66
C GLU A 11 3.56 3.47 0.69
N LEU A 12 2.67 2.49 0.72
CA LEU A 12 1.24 2.75 0.78
C LEU A 12 0.87 3.46 2.09
N GLU A 13 1.46 3.02 3.20
CA GLU A 13 1.25 3.66 4.49
C GLU A 13 1.72 5.12 4.47
N ALA A 14 2.86 5.37 3.83
CA ALA A 14 3.38 6.72 3.70
C ALA A 14 2.44 7.62 2.91
N LEU A 15 1.90 7.12 1.82
CA LEU A 15 0.95 7.86 0.99
C LEU A 15 -0.31 8.20 1.78
N ARG A 16 -0.81 7.25 2.53
CA ARG A 16 -1.98 7.46 3.35
C ARG A 16 -1.72 8.52 4.43
N ALA A 17 -0.58 8.42 5.08
CA ALA A 17 -0.21 9.36 6.13
C ALA A 17 -0.09 10.78 5.61
N GLN A 18 0.31 10.94 4.35
CA GLN A 18 0.45 12.25 3.72
C GLN A 18 -0.86 12.76 3.14
N GLY A 19 -1.91 11.96 3.20
CA GLY A 19 -3.20 12.35 2.68
C GLY A 19 -3.28 12.34 1.16
N LEU A 20 -2.39 11.61 0.51
CA LEU A 20 -2.34 11.55 -0.95
C LEU A 20 -3.33 10.55 -1.55
N ILE A 21 -3.85 9.65 -0.73
CA ILE A 21 -4.85 8.67 -1.15
C ILE A 21 -5.95 8.61 -0.11
N THR A 22 -7.14 8.18 -0.53
CA THR A 22 -8.28 8.04 0.36
C THR A 22 -8.19 6.73 1.14
N GLU A 23 -8.99 6.60 2.19
CA GLU A 23 -9.08 5.37 2.96
C GLU A 23 -9.50 4.19 2.07
N GLU A 24 -10.42 4.44 1.15
CA GLU A 24 -10.88 3.39 0.23
C GLU A 24 -9.76 2.93 -0.68
N GLU A 25 -9.01 3.88 -1.23
CA GLU A 25 -7.88 3.55 -2.08
C GLU A 25 -6.81 2.79 -1.32
N TYR A 26 -6.55 3.22 -0.10
CA TYR A 26 -5.60 2.55 0.77
C TYR A 26 -6.02 1.10 1.01
N ALA A 27 -7.27 0.88 1.40
CA ALA A 27 -7.77 -0.46 1.70
C ALA A 27 -7.69 -1.38 0.48
N GLN A 28 -8.06 -0.85 -0.68
CA GLN A 28 -8.00 -1.60 -1.93
C GLN A 28 -6.59 -2.04 -2.27
N LYS A 29 -5.66 -1.09 -2.24
CA LYS A 29 -4.27 -1.36 -2.58
C LYS A 29 -3.62 -2.30 -1.57
N ARG A 30 -3.94 -2.12 -0.31
CA ARG A 30 -3.42 -2.98 0.73
C ARG A 30 -3.85 -4.43 0.50
N GLN A 31 -5.10 -4.62 0.15
CA GLN A 31 -5.62 -5.95 -0.12
C GLN A 31 -4.94 -6.60 -1.32
N GLU A 32 -4.72 -5.81 -2.38
CA GLU A 32 -4.02 -6.29 -3.56
C GLU A 32 -2.61 -6.76 -3.23
N ILE A 33 -1.90 -5.96 -2.45
CA ILE A 33 -0.54 -6.30 -2.05
C ILE A 33 -0.53 -7.56 -1.19
N LEU A 34 -1.44 -7.65 -0.24
CA LEU A 34 -1.52 -8.83 0.64
C LEU A 34 -1.86 -10.09 -0.11
N SER A 35 -2.61 -9.99 -1.20
CA SER A 35 -2.96 -11.16 -1.99
C SER A 35 -1.77 -11.75 -2.74
N GLU A 36 -0.65 -11.00 -2.80
CA GLU A 36 0.57 -11.49 -3.42
C GLU A 36 1.47 -12.26 -2.45
N LEU A 37 1.10 -12.26 -1.20
CA LEU A 37 1.86 -13.03 -0.20
C LEU A 37 1.44 -14.51 -0.19
#